data_a3c1becb8fc18431324c4b278da8e3c5
#
_entry.id   a3c1becb8fc18431324c4b278da8e3c5
#
_cell.length_a   1.000
_cell.length_b   1.000
_cell.length_c   1.000
_cell.angle_alpha   90.00
_cell.angle_beta   90.00
_cell.angle_gamma   90.00
#
_symmetry.space_group_name_H-M   'P 1'
#
loop_
_entity.id
_entity.type
_entity.pdbx_description
1 polymer ?
#
loop_
_entity_poly.entity_id
_entity_poly.type
_entity_poly.pdbx_seq_one_letter_code
_entity_poly.pdbx_strand_id
1 'polypeptide(L)'
;MTIAYIRTYSNKQQTESQKNAIEQFAKAKKIEIDKWLKDAKNSSKEKNRLEDVIKNLQEGDILIVADVTRLSRKLMEIMHLILLCIEKKVALYCIKEGYSFEDNVNSKTLAFTFGLVSEIESKLISARTKEALTVSKNKGTKLGRPLGSPKTEFLLSQKCQIVRELKEENATYAELADYYKVSLSGFKRFIRENIPNLPSRRKKKNDTE
;
A
#
# COMPACT_ATOMS: atom_id res chain seq x y z
N MET A 1 11.91 -21.72 25.01
CA MET A 1 10.60 -21.02 25.16
C MET A 1 10.16 -20.46 23.82
N THR A 2 8.87 -20.59 23.50
CA THR A 2 8.32 -20.05 22.23
C THR A 2 7.40 -18.88 22.49
N ILE A 3 7.71 -17.74 21.91
CA ILE A 3 6.91 -16.51 22.01
C ILE A 3 6.24 -16.20 20.67
N ALA A 4 4.92 -16.04 20.67
CA ALA A 4 4.16 -15.51 19.58
C ALA A 4 3.91 -14.01 19.77
N TYR A 5 4.39 -13.17 18.84
CA TYR A 5 4.25 -11.72 18.91
C TYR A 5 3.21 -11.20 17.94
N ILE A 6 2.28 -10.40 18.46
CA ILE A 6 1.21 -9.74 17.72
C ILE A 6 1.30 -8.23 17.97
N ARG A 7 1.32 -7.45 16.88
CA ARG A 7 1.24 -5.99 16.96
C ARG A 7 -0.02 -5.49 16.26
N THR A 8 -0.86 -4.76 17.02
CA THR A 8 -2.13 -4.26 16.53
C THR A 8 -2.14 -2.74 16.39
N TYR A 9 -2.77 -2.26 15.32
CA TYR A 9 -2.82 -0.82 15.03
C TYR A 9 -4.18 -0.19 15.25
N SER A 10 -5.26 -0.94 15.38
CA SER A 10 -6.62 -0.45 15.72
C SER A 10 -7.76 -1.40 15.32
N ASN A 11 -7.51 -2.57 14.78
CA ASN A 11 -8.59 -3.42 14.24
C ASN A 11 -8.53 -4.82 14.86
N LYS A 12 -9.59 -5.23 15.59
CA LYS A 12 -9.72 -6.58 16.17
C LYS A 12 -9.53 -7.68 15.10
N GLN A 13 -10.04 -7.45 13.90
CA GLN A 13 -9.96 -8.36 12.77
C GLN A 13 -8.51 -8.66 12.34
N GLN A 14 -7.62 -7.66 12.37
CA GLN A 14 -6.19 -7.85 12.07
C GLN A 14 -5.47 -8.65 13.16
N THR A 15 -5.91 -8.54 14.39
CA THR A 15 -5.36 -9.31 15.52
C THR A 15 -5.68 -10.79 15.38
N GLU A 16 -6.94 -11.11 15.06
CA GLU A 16 -7.39 -12.50 14.86
C GLU A 16 -6.71 -13.14 13.65
N SER A 17 -6.56 -12.40 12.56
CA SER A 17 -5.85 -12.89 11.37
C SER A 17 -4.39 -13.24 11.67
N GLN A 18 -3.67 -12.38 12.42
CA GLN A 18 -2.30 -12.67 12.84
C GLN A 18 -2.24 -13.90 13.75
N LYS A 19 -3.17 -13.98 14.72
CA LYS A 19 -3.25 -15.11 15.64
C LYS A 19 -3.46 -16.41 14.90
N ASN A 20 -4.45 -16.48 14.01
CA ASN A 20 -4.76 -17.66 13.21
C ASN A 20 -3.57 -18.11 12.35
N ALA A 21 -2.87 -17.16 11.71
CA ALA A 21 -1.69 -17.47 10.91
C ALA A 21 -0.57 -18.09 11.76
N ILE A 22 -0.32 -17.53 12.95
CA ILE A 22 0.69 -18.03 13.88
C ILE A 22 0.30 -19.43 14.41
N GLU A 23 -0.95 -19.64 14.78
CA GLU A 23 -1.44 -20.96 15.25
C GLU A 23 -1.33 -22.05 14.18
N GLN A 24 -1.70 -21.72 12.93
CA GLN A 24 -1.57 -22.65 11.80
C GLN A 24 -0.11 -23.04 11.55
N PHE A 25 0.79 -22.05 11.56
CA PHE A 25 2.23 -22.27 11.39
C PHE A 25 2.81 -23.13 12.52
N ALA A 26 2.47 -22.80 13.76
CA ALA A 26 2.94 -23.54 14.93
C ALA A 26 2.47 -25.02 14.90
N LYS A 27 1.20 -25.25 14.54
CA LYS A 27 0.65 -26.61 14.33
C LYS A 27 1.39 -27.37 13.22
N ALA A 28 1.65 -26.72 12.08
CA ALA A 28 2.36 -27.34 10.95
C ALA A 28 3.80 -27.72 11.31
N LYS A 29 4.48 -26.88 12.10
CA LYS A 29 5.84 -27.12 12.58
C LYS A 29 5.91 -27.99 13.87
N LYS A 30 4.75 -28.35 14.46
CA LYS A 30 4.66 -29.04 15.75
C LYS A 30 5.38 -28.29 16.90
N ILE A 31 5.24 -26.97 16.90
CA ILE A 31 5.80 -26.07 17.91
C ILE A 31 4.67 -25.68 18.87
N GLU A 32 4.90 -25.81 20.17
CA GLU A 32 4.01 -25.29 21.20
C GLU A 32 4.34 -23.84 21.51
N ILE A 33 3.29 -23.00 21.63
CA ILE A 33 3.43 -21.57 21.95
C ILE A 33 3.29 -21.39 23.46
N ASP A 34 4.38 -21.03 24.13
CA ASP A 34 4.40 -20.83 25.58
C ASP A 34 3.78 -19.49 25.98
N LYS A 35 4.00 -18.45 25.17
CA LYS A 35 3.56 -17.09 25.53
C LYS A 35 3.11 -16.28 24.32
N TRP A 36 2.00 -15.57 24.51
CA TRP A 36 1.50 -14.58 23.56
C TRP A 36 1.85 -13.16 24.04
N LEU A 37 2.60 -12.44 23.23
CA LEU A 37 2.93 -11.03 23.47
C LEU A 37 2.11 -10.16 22.52
N LYS A 38 1.28 -9.28 23.08
CA LYS A 38 0.45 -8.35 22.30
C LYS A 38 0.88 -6.92 22.59
N ASP A 39 1.22 -6.19 21.54
CA ASP A 39 1.51 -4.77 21.61
C ASP A 39 0.42 -3.94 20.93
N ALA A 40 -0.07 -2.93 21.63
CA ALA A 40 -1.05 -1.97 21.13
C ALA A 40 -0.40 -0.62 20.84
N LYS A 41 -0.94 0.15 19.91
CA LYS A 41 -0.35 1.31 19.24
C LYS A 41 0.05 2.51 20.12
N ASN A 42 -0.33 2.62 21.39
CA ASN A 42 -0.46 3.92 22.04
C ASN A 42 0.46 4.21 23.23
N SER A 43 1.49 3.44 23.52
CA SER A 43 2.37 3.83 24.61
C SER A 43 3.80 4.13 24.13
N SER A 44 4.21 5.37 24.39
CA SER A 44 5.60 5.80 24.21
C SER A 44 6.59 5.02 25.10
N LYS A 45 6.09 4.31 26.11
CA LYS A 45 6.85 3.41 26.99
C LYS A 45 7.10 2.01 26.37
N GLU A 46 6.37 1.65 25.30
CA GLU A 46 6.45 0.30 24.67
C GLU A 46 7.47 0.23 23.55
N LYS A 47 8.19 1.31 23.22
CA LYS A 47 9.14 1.32 22.10
C LYS A 47 10.20 0.22 22.18
N ASN A 48 10.55 -0.21 23.37
CA ASN A 48 11.63 -1.18 23.61
C ASN A 48 11.13 -2.54 24.13
N ARG A 49 9.80 -2.74 24.29
CA ARG A 49 9.26 -3.94 24.91
C ARG A 49 9.65 -5.22 24.17
N LEU A 50 9.58 -5.23 22.84
CA LEU A 50 9.98 -6.40 22.06
C LEU A 50 11.50 -6.63 22.14
N GLU A 51 12.28 -5.56 22.08
CA GLU A 51 13.73 -5.61 22.25
C GLU A 51 14.13 -6.15 23.63
N ASP A 52 13.46 -5.68 24.69
CA ASP A 52 13.69 -6.16 26.05
C ASP A 52 13.30 -7.64 26.20
N VAL A 53 12.21 -8.06 25.55
CA VAL A 53 11.82 -9.47 25.50
C VAL A 53 12.91 -10.31 24.82
N ILE A 54 13.39 -9.88 23.63
CA ILE A 54 14.45 -10.60 22.91
C ILE A 54 15.73 -10.63 23.73
N LYS A 55 16.10 -9.57 24.43
CA LYS A 55 17.27 -9.55 25.33
C LYS A 55 17.19 -10.58 26.46
N ASN A 56 15.97 -10.90 26.90
CA ASN A 56 15.75 -11.90 27.96
C ASN A 56 15.58 -13.34 27.44
N LEU A 57 15.46 -13.53 26.10
CA LEU A 57 15.45 -14.85 25.49
C LEU A 57 16.85 -15.50 25.55
N GLN A 58 16.84 -16.82 25.55
CA GLN A 58 18.06 -17.65 25.58
C GLN A 58 18.27 -18.35 24.22
N GLU A 59 19.46 -18.88 24.03
CA GLU A 59 19.78 -19.71 22.87
C GLU A 59 18.78 -20.87 22.72
N GLY A 60 18.28 -21.08 21.53
CA GLY A 60 17.24 -22.07 21.20
C GLY A 60 15.81 -21.65 21.45
N ASP A 61 15.57 -20.46 22.00
CA ASP A 61 14.22 -19.91 22.10
C ASP A 61 13.69 -19.51 20.70
N ILE A 62 12.36 -19.43 20.58
CA ILE A 62 11.68 -19.18 19.32
C ILE A 62 10.81 -17.93 19.44
N LEU A 63 10.92 -17.04 18.45
CA LEU A 63 10.04 -15.89 18.26
C LEU A 63 9.28 -16.03 16.94
N ILE A 64 7.96 -15.99 16.98
CA ILE A 64 7.10 -16.14 15.82
C ILE A 64 6.31 -14.85 15.60
N VAL A 65 6.34 -14.30 14.36
CA VAL A 65 5.57 -13.14 13.94
C VAL A 65 4.80 -13.43 12.65
N ALA A 66 3.65 -12.81 12.49
CA ALA A 66 2.83 -13.01 11.29
C ALA A 66 3.49 -12.42 10.02
N ASP A 67 4.09 -11.25 10.13
CA ASP A 67 4.88 -10.61 9.06
C ASP A 67 5.99 -9.72 9.65
N VAL A 68 7.03 -9.46 8.87
CA VAL A 68 8.19 -8.67 9.29
C VAL A 68 7.84 -7.24 9.71
N THR A 69 6.77 -6.67 9.16
CA THR A 69 6.32 -5.30 9.48
C THR A 69 5.70 -5.19 10.87
N ARG A 70 5.46 -6.33 11.53
CA ARG A 70 4.99 -6.38 12.92
C ARG A 70 6.12 -6.13 13.91
N LEU A 71 7.35 -6.42 13.54
CA LEU A 71 8.52 -6.16 14.41
C LEU A 71 8.67 -4.65 14.65
N SER A 72 8.74 -3.85 13.59
CA SER A 72 8.75 -2.39 13.70
C SER A 72 8.20 -1.72 12.43
N ARG A 73 8.03 -0.39 12.51
CA ARG A 73 7.72 0.47 11.37
C ARG A 73 8.96 1.06 10.70
N LYS A 74 10.10 0.97 11.35
CA LYS A 74 11.36 1.50 10.85
C LYS A 74 12.26 0.36 10.45
N LEU A 75 12.80 0.46 9.25
CA LEU A 75 13.70 -0.55 8.71
C LEU A 75 14.89 -0.82 9.64
N MET A 76 15.53 0.24 10.13
CA MET A 76 16.69 0.10 11.04
C MET A 76 16.36 -0.62 12.36
N GLU A 77 15.14 -0.39 12.90
CA GLU A 77 14.69 -1.11 14.10
C GLU A 77 14.43 -2.60 13.79
N ILE A 78 13.86 -2.92 12.61
CA ILE A 78 13.67 -4.31 12.17
C ILE A 78 15.01 -5.01 12.04
N MET A 79 15.97 -4.38 11.37
CA MET A 79 17.31 -4.93 11.19
C MET A 79 18.01 -5.16 12.53
N HIS A 80 17.91 -4.20 13.46
CA HIS A 80 18.45 -4.35 14.79
C HIS A 80 17.85 -5.55 15.54
N LEU A 81 16.52 -5.73 15.49
CA LEU A 81 15.84 -6.85 16.15
C LEU A 81 16.21 -8.20 15.52
N ILE A 82 16.36 -8.27 14.19
CA ILE A 82 16.80 -9.48 13.49
C ILE A 82 18.23 -9.83 13.91
N LEU A 83 19.14 -8.84 13.90
CA LEU A 83 20.54 -9.07 14.32
C LEU A 83 20.61 -9.51 15.78
N LEU A 84 19.82 -8.90 16.65
CA LEU A 84 19.75 -9.28 18.06
C LEU A 84 19.28 -10.73 18.26
N CYS A 85 18.28 -11.18 17.47
CA CYS A 85 17.86 -12.58 17.48
C CYS A 85 18.99 -13.51 17.01
N ILE A 86 19.70 -13.14 15.93
CA ILE A 86 20.83 -13.92 15.41
C ILE A 86 21.97 -14.01 16.44
N GLU A 87 22.36 -12.88 17.04
CA GLU A 87 23.44 -12.84 18.06
C GLU A 87 23.12 -13.72 19.27
N LYS A 88 21.83 -13.76 19.65
CA LYS A 88 21.36 -14.57 20.76
C LYS A 88 21.02 -16.01 20.39
N LYS A 89 21.15 -16.35 19.12
CA LYS A 89 20.77 -17.68 18.58
C LYS A 89 19.29 -18.02 18.88
N VAL A 90 18.42 -16.99 18.82
CA VAL A 90 16.98 -17.11 18.92
C VAL A 90 16.42 -17.32 17.53
N ALA A 91 15.63 -18.37 17.31
CA ALA A 91 15.00 -18.63 16.03
C ALA A 91 13.85 -17.64 15.79
N LEU A 92 13.95 -16.79 14.75
CA LEU A 92 12.90 -15.86 14.37
C LEU A 92 12.18 -16.34 13.10
N TYR A 93 10.86 -16.54 13.17
CA TYR A 93 10.02 -16.90 12.05
C TYR A 93 9.08 -15.75 11.66
N CYS A 94 9.16 -15.32 10.38
CA CYS A 94 8.23 -14.39 9.76
C CYS A 94 7.38 -15.15 8.74
N ILE A 95 6.14 -15.47 9.11
CA ILE A 95 5.31 -16.46 8.41
C ILE A 95 4.99 -16.06 6.99
N LYS A 96 4.50 -14.83 6.80
CA LYS A 96 4.00 -14.33 5.51
C LYS A 96 5.08 -14.26 4.44
N GLU A 97 6.27 -13.90 4.83
CA GLU A 97 7.42 -13.80 3.95
C GLU A 97 8.16 -15.13 3.81
N GLY A 98 7.88 -16.11 4.67
CA GLY A 98 8.59 -17.39 4.72
C GLY A 98 10.04 -17.27 5.21
N TYR A 99 10.37 -16.17 5.92
CA TYR A 99 11.73 -16.01 6.45
C TYR A 99 11.89 -16.80 7.75
N SER A 100 12.99 -17.53 7.84
CA SER A 100 13.43 -18.18 9.07
C SER A 100 14.89 -17.80 9.34
N PHE A 101 15.13 -17.19 10.48
CA PHE A 101 16.46 -16.87 10.99
C PHE A 101 16.76 -17.82 12.14
N GLU A 102 17.43 -18.91 11.81
CA GLU A 102 17.85 -19.96 12.75
C GLU A 102 19.35 -19.82 13.03
N ASP A 103 19.87 -20.63 13.94
CA ASP A 103 21.20 -20.55 14.57
C ASP A 103 22.43 -20.63 13.62
N ASN A 104 22.30 -20.54 12.33
CA ASN A 104 23.46 -20.60 11.42
C ASN A 104 23.93 -19.20 11.01
N VAL A 105 24.72 -18.55 11.86
CA VAL A 105 25.45 -17.31 11.56
C VAL A 105 26.60 -17.61 10.59
N ASN A 106 26.24 -17.87 9.34
CA ASN A 106 27.23 -17.86 8.25
C ASN A 106 27.20 -16.46 7.60
N SER A 107 28.34 -16.02 7.06
CA SER A 107 28.45 -14.83 6.22
C SER A 107 27.36 -14.76 5.13
N LYS A 108 26.83 -15.90 4.70
CA LYS A 108 25.66 -16.02 3.82
C LYS A 108 24.38 -15.49 4.45
N THR A 109 24.15 -15.69 5.75
CA THR A 109 22.96 -15.17 6.48
C THR A 109 23.03 -13.65 6.60
N LEU A 110 24.21 -13.09 6.87
CA LEU A 110 24.41 -11.64 6.88
C LEU A 110 24.21 -11.03 5.50
N ALA A 111 24.78 -11.62 4.44
CA ALA A 111 24.58 -11.16 3.05
C ALA A 111 23.10 -11.25 2.63
N PHE A 112 22.41 -12.33 3.02
CA PHE A 112 20.98 -12.50 2.82
C PHE A 112 20.18 -11.42 3.57
N THR A 113 20.54 -11.11 4.82
CA THR A 113 19.90 -10.06 5.63
C THR A 113 20.03 -8.68 4.96
N PHE A 114 21.21 -8.35 4.43
CA PHE A 114 21.40 -7.11 3.64
C PHE A 114 20.63 -7.10 2.33
N GLY A 115 20.53 -8.23 1.63
CA GLY A 115 19.70 -8.37 0.43
C GLY A 115 18.21 -8.15 0.69
N LEU A 116 17.71 -8.52 1.87
CA LEU A 116 16.32 -8.31 2.30
C LEU A 116 15.98 -6.84 2.61
N VAL A 117 16.97 -5.97 2.83
CA VAL A 117 16.73 -4.56 3.21
C VAL A 117 15.82 -3.88 2.20
N SER A 118 16.12 -3.98 0.91
CA SER A 118 15.33 -3.34 -0.15
C SER A 118 13.91 -3.91 -0.23
N GLU A 119 13.74 -5.21 -0.02
CA GLU A 119 12.42 -5.86 -0.03
C GLU A 119 11.58 -5.44 1.18
N ILE A 120 12.19 -5.42 2.36
CA ILE A 120 11.54 -4.98 3.60
C ILE A 120 11.15 -3.50 3.50
N GLU A 121 12.02 -2.64 2.96
CA GLU A 121 11.72 -1.22 2.75
C GLU A 121 10.51 -1.02 1.84
N SER A 122 10.46 -1.72 0.72
CA SER A 122 9.32 -1.68 -0.21
C SER A 122 8.02 -2.12 0.49
N LYS A 123 8.07 -3.20 1.28
CA LYS A 123 6.92 -3.68 2.07
C LYS A 123 6.47 -2.68 3.12
N LEU A 124 7.40 -2.01 3.81
CA LEU A 124 7.11 -0.96 4.78
C LEU A 124 6.42 0.25 4.15
N ILE A 125 6.92 0.72 3.00
CA ILE A 125 6.31 1.82 2.24
C ILE A 125 4.88 1.44 1.83
N SER A 126 4.69 0.24 1.28
CA SER A 126 3.38 -0.27 0.88
C SER A 126 2.41 -0.36 2.07
N ALA A 127 2.87 -0.89 3.21
CA ALA A 127 2.06 -0.99 4.42
C ALA A 127 1.62 0.39 4.93
N ARG A 128 2.55 1.35 5.00
CA ARG A 128 2.24 2.74 5.41
C ARG A 128 1.23 3.40 4.49
N THR A 129 1.40 3.24 3.18
CA THR A 129 0.48 3.80 2.18
C THR A 129 -0.92 3.22 2.35
N LYS A 130 -1.05 1.90 2.52
CA LYS A 130 -2.34 1.23 2.76
C LYS A 130 -2.99 1.71 4.06
N GLU A 131 -2.22 1.86 5.13
CA GLU A 131 -2.73 2.38 6.41
C GLU A 131 -3.23 3.83 6.25
N ALA A 132 -2.46 4.71 5.62
CA ALA A 132 -2.82 6.10 5.38
C ALA A 132 -4.09 6.22 4.51
N LEU A 133 -4.19 5.43 3.44
CA LEU A 133 -5.37 5.38 2.58
C LEU A 133 -6.60 4.89 3.35
N THR A 134 -6.45 3.88 4.21
CA THR A 134 -7.55 3.37 5.05
C THR A 134 -8.03 4.44 6.02
N VAL A 135 -7.11 5.16 6.68
CA VAL A 135 -7.46 6.26 7.58
C VAL A 135 -8.17 7.37 6.83
N SER A 136 -7.68 7.76 5.64
CA SER A 136 -8.31 8.79 4.80
C SER A 136 -9.72 8.37 4.35
N LYS A 137 -9.89 7.11 3.94
CA LYS A 137 -11.20 6.55 3.57
C LYS A 137 -12.17 6.56 4.75
N ASN A 138 -11.73 6.18 5.94
CA ASN A 138 -12.56 6.19 7.15
C ASN A 138 -12.94 7.61 7.59
N LYS A 139 -12.15 8.63 7.22
CA LYS A 139 -12.48 10.05 7.39
C LYS A 139 -13.43 10.60 6.32
N GLY A 140 -13.92 9.76 5.40
CA GLY A 140 -14.83 10.17 4.32
C GLY A 140 -14.15 10.87 3.15
N THR A 141 -12.81 10.93 3.11
CA THR A 141 -12.08 11.54 1.99
C THR A 141 -12.22 10.65 0.75
N LYS A 142 -12.76 11.19 -0.33
CA LYS A 142 -12.80 10.50 -1.63
C LYS A 142 -11.38 10.36 -2.16
N LEU A 143 -10.93 9.11 -2.29
CA LEU A 143 -9.61 8.79 -2.83
C LEU A 143 -9.68 8.71 -4.36
N GLY A 144 -8.60 9.08 -5.01
CA GLY A 144 -8.48 9.07 -6.46
C GLY A 144 -8.46 10.46 -7.07
N ARG A 145 -8.49 10.49 -8.39
CA ARG A 145 -8.55 11.76 -9.13
C ARG A 145 -9.90 12.45 -8.84
N PRO A 146 -9.91 13.75 -8.47
CA PRO A 146 -11.17 14.49 -8.29
C PRO A 146 -12.06 14.36 -9.51
N LEU A 147 -13.37 14.17 -9.27
CA LEU A 147 -14.36 14.21 -10.33
C LEU A 147 -14.44 15.65 -10.83
N GLY A 148 -14.28 15.85 -12.12
CA GLY A 148 -14.22 17.17 -12.73
C GLY A 148 -12.79 17.75 -12.64
N SER A 149 -12.14 17.92 -13.78
CA SER A 149 -10.94 18.77 -13.80
C SER A 149 -11.42 20.22 -13.85
N PRO A 150 -10.63 21.21 -13.36
CA PRO A 150 -10.94 22.64 -13.55
C PRO A 150 -11.25 22.98 -15.02
N LYS A 151 -10.65 22.23 -15.95
CA LYS A 151 -10.92 22.32 -17.39
C LYS A 151 -12.33 21.86 -17.76
N THR A 152 -12.91 20.89 -17.04
CA THR A 152 -14.31 20.45 -17.30
C THR A 152 -15.32 21.49 -16.84
N GLU A 153 -15.12 22.12 -15.68
CA GLU A 153 -15.95 23.22 -15.21
C GLU A 153 -15.86 24.43 -16.14
N PHE A 154 -14.65 24.75 -16.60
CA PHE A 154 -14.42 25.78 -17.59
C PHE A 154 -15.16 25.47 -18.92
N LEU A 155 -15.06 24.26 -19.44
CA LEU A 155 -15.78 23.87 -20.64
C LEU A 155 -17.32 23.88 -20.44
N LEU A 156 -17.79 23.56 -19.23
CA LEU A 156 -19.21 23.67 -18.89
C LEU A 156 -19.69 25.12 -18.92
N SER A 157 -18.92 26.08 -18.43
CA SER A 157 -19.24 27.50 -18.50
C SER A 157 -19.29 28.03 -19.93
N GLN A 158 -18.52 27.44 -20.86
CA GLN A 158 -18.46 27.78 -22.27
C GLN A 158 -19.39 26.91 -23.15
N LYS A 159 -20.25 26.09 -22.57
CA LYS A 159 -21.07 25.11 -23.28
C LYS A 159 -21.90 25.72 -24.40
N CYS A 160 -22.56 26.86 -24.14
CA CYS A 160 -23.39 27.55 -25.15
C CYS A 160 -22.55 28.02 -26.33
N GLN A 161 -21.39 28.59 -26.09
CA GLN A 161 -20.47 29.06 -27.12
C GLN A 161 -19.93 27.89 -27.95
N ILE A 162 -19.51 26.81 -27.29
CA ILE A 162 -19.04 25.56 -27.95
C ILE A 162 -20.12 25.00 -28.89
N VAL A 163 -21.38 24.97 -28.46
CA VAL A 163 -22.49 24.49 -29.28
C VAL A 163 -22.70 25.39 -30.50
N ARG A 164 -22.60 26.73 -30.34
CA ARG A 164 -22.72 27.70 -31.41
C ARG A 164 -21.60 27.54 -32.45
N GLU A 165 -20.35 27.49 -32.00
CA GLU A 165 -19.18 27.31 -32.86
C GLU A 165 -19.23 26.00 -33.64
N LEU A 166 -19.71 24.92 -33.01
CA LEU A 166 -19.90 23.62 -33.67
C LEU A 166 -21.03 23.60 -34.70
N LYS A 167 -22.12 24.35 -34.50
CA LYS A 167 -23.31 24.36 -35.37
C LYS A 167 -23.27 25.40 -36.44
N GLU A 168 -22.92 26.64 -36.07
CA GLU A 168 -23.00 27.80 -36.96
C GLU A 168 -21.69 28.08 -37.70
N GLU A 169 -20.56 27.96 -37.00
CA GLU A 169 -19.25 28.30 -37.55
C GLU A 169 -18.50 27.08 -38.14
N ASN A 170 -19.09 25.92 -38.11
CA ASN A 170 -18.50 24.69 -38.64
C ASN A 170 -17.11 24.33 -38.05
N ALA A 171 -16.77 24.84 -36.86
CA ALA A 171 -15.52 24.57 -36.19
C ALA A 171 -15.32 23.06 -35.93
N THR A 172 -14.13 22.56 -36.08
CA THR A 172 -13.84 21.15 -35.85
C THR A 172 -13.54 20.87 -34.34
N TYR A 173 -13.72 19.64 -33.91
CA TYR A 173 -13.34 19.25 -32.53
C TYR A 173 -11.83 19.45 -32.24
N ALA A 174 -11.00 19.41 -33.27
CA ALA A 174 -9.56 19.64 -33.12
C ALA A 174 -9.27 21.12 -32.88
N GLU A 175 -9.84 22.00 -33.67
CA GLU A 175 -9.70 23.45 -33.54
C GLU A 175 -10.21 23.95 -32.18
N LEU A 176 -11.39 23.48 -31.76
CA LEU A 176 -11.93 23.86 -30.45
C LEU A 176 -11.13 23.27 -29.27
N ALA A 177 -10.61 22.04 -29.40
CA ALA A 177 -9.75 21.47 -28.39
C ALA A 177 -8.46 22.29 -28.23
N ASP A 178 -7.88 22.76 -29.32
CA ASP A 178 -6.70 23.63 -29.31
C ASP A 178 -7.02 25.01 -28.75
N TYR A 179 -8.10 25.64 -29.20
CA TYR A 179 -8.57 26.94 -28.69
C TYR A 179 -8.78 26.93 -27.18
N TYR A 180 -9.48 25.91 -26.65
CA TYR A 180 -9.69 25.74 -25.20
C TYR A 180 -8.53 25.11 -24.46
N LYS A 181 -7.40 24.86 -25.11
CA LYS A 181 -6.19 24.25 -24.54
C LYS A 181 -6.47 22.95 -23.77
N VAL A 182 -7.29 22.09 -24.34
CA VAL A 182 -7.63 20.76 -23.83
C VAL A 182 -7.21 19.68 -24.81
N SER A 183 -6.98 18.46 -24.33
CA SER A 183 -6.69 17.35 -25.25
C SER A 183 -7.91 17.01 -26.09
N LEU A 184 -7.70 16.65 -27.34
CA LEU A 184 -8.78 16.26 -28.28
C LEU A 184 -9.64 15.13 -27.73
N SER A 185 -9.02 14.14 -27.09
CA SER A 185 -9.73 13.02 -26.43
C SER A 185 -10.58 13.48 -25.26
N GLY A 186 -10.08 14.41 -24.44
CA GLY A 186 -10.80 15.03 -23.34
C GLY A 186 -11.97 15.86 -23.82
N PHE A 187 -11.78 16.65 -24.90
CA PHE A 187 -12.85 17.45 -25.50
C PHE A 187 -13.95 16.58 -26.11
N LYS A 188 -13.60 15.53 -26.87
CA LYS A 188 -14.58 14.57 -27.41
C LYS A 188 -15.39 13.88 -26.31
N ARG A 189 -14.74 13.52 -25.19
CA ARG A 189 -15.43 12.95 -24.04
C ARG A 189 -16.39 13.96 -23.42
N PHE A 190 -15.97 15.20 -23.23
CA PHE A 190 -16.80 16.29 -22.72
C PHE A 190 -18.08 16.49 -23.59
N ILE A 191 -17.91 16.55 -24.91
CA ILE A 191 -19.04 16.69 -25.84
C ILE A 191 -20.02 15.53 -25.69
N ARG A 192 -19.55 14.31 -25.68
CA ARG A 192 -20.37 13.10 -25.54
C ARG A 192 -21.16 13.07 -24.22
N GLU A 193 -20.54 13.49 -23.12
CA GLU A 193 -21.14 13.44 -21.78
C GLU A 193 -22.11 14.61 -21.54
N ASN A 194 -21.81 15.79 -22.07
CA ASN A 194 -22.54 17.02 -21.73
C ASN A 194 -23.39 17.59 -22.87
N ILE A 195 -23.19 17.18 -24.11
CA ILE A 195 -23.90 17.69 -25.32
C ILE A 195 -24.29 16.50 -26.20
N PRO A 196 -25.12 15.56 -25.71
CA PRO A 196 -25.41 14.30 -26.44
C PRO A 196 -26.21 14.51 -27.77
N ASN A 197 -26.87 15.64 -27.94
CA ASN A 197 -27.77 15.92 -29.12
C ASN A 197 -27.07 16.70 -30.25
N LEU A 198 -25.73 16.69 -30.32
CA LEU A 198 -25.05 17.26 -31.49
C LEU A 198 -25.18 16.29 -32.67
N PRO A 199 -25.67 16.74 -33.83
CA PRO A 199 -25.75 15.88 -35.01
C PRO A 199 -24.36 15.39 -35.41
N SER A 200 -24.22 14.10 -35.64
CA SER A 200 -22.96 13.52 -36.11
C SER A 200 -22.62 14.14 -37.48
N ARG A 201 -21.46 14.80 -37.57
CA ARG A 201 -21.00 15.32 -38.85
C ARG A 201 -20.84 14.19 -39.85
N ARG A 202 -21.58 14.18 -40.95
CA ARG A 202 -21.28 13.40 -42.13
C ARG A 202 -19.89 13.84 -42.65
N LYS A 203 -18.98 12.89 -42.82
CA LYS A 203 -17.69 13.12 -43.51
C LYS A 203 -18.02 13.81 -44.85
N LYS A 204 -17.51 15.03 -45.09
CA LYS A 204 -17.48 15.56 -46.43
C LYS A 204 -16.76 14.53 -47.31
N LYS A 205 -17.41 13.97 -48.30
CA LYS A 205 -16.74 13.31 -49.43
C LYS A 205 -15.86 14.39 -50.06
N ASN A 206 -14.57 14.11 -50.13
CA ASN A 206 -13.68 14.86 -50.97
C ASN A 206 -14.15 14.58 -52.42
N ASP A 207 -14.81 15.52 -53.02
CA ASP A 207 -14.97 15.56 -54.47
C ASP A 207 -13.61 15.97 -54.99
N THR A 208 -12.86 14.97 -55.43
CA THR A 208 -11.69 15.15 -56.27
C THR A 208 -12.19 15.26 -57.70
N GLU A 209 -12.09 16.45 -58.27
CA GLU A 209 -11.84 16.66 -59.69
C GLU A 209 -10.37 16.92 -59.92
#